data_97afe26eb02dc6c109010b3da383eb4e
#
_entry.id   97afe26eb02dc6c109010b3da383eb4e
#
_cell.length_a   1.000
_cell.length_b   1.000
_cell.length_c   1.000
_cell.angle_alpha   90.00
_cell.angle_beta   90.00
_cell.angle_gamma   90.00
#
_symmetry.space_group_name_H-M   'P 1'
#
loop_
_entity.id
_entity.type
_entity.pdbx_description
1 polymer ?
#
loop_
_entity_poly.entity_id
_entity_poly.type
_entity_poly.pdbx_seq_one_letter_code
_entity_poly.pdbx_strand_id
1 'polypeptide(L)'
;VAWQLHYTSARRGPTGRAGFQFVAETPGLPDGVRAGVTPYLAYRPPPDAPLSPDDRELALFPVSLLYDRVDGRPLLLRCRYLGRDYSGRYGNFFAHAVVAEPEELEGLRPAELWHAAHWTPSPATRSVLDPLDELTPGAALDPEALAAWLAVSGPGDPYALLAQLVDAVAGVLGRGHGRVVLVADDVELIARWIAVVSYSLPVEAAARLSFVTYTADPDGAAQRLVGTTPAIWAAAQHHASHASAFDLHRGPAGGRASRFARTVADCWRAADLGGLDALGELAPPDDPAREGAAALLALCRGDASVTAGEEGAAAALLARRGARIPEWVWRDLVPAVPSMGLDLALAVHAHAPAGLRDAVLDGVIAGPATDPAVLTPANCDLLYKHAERLRAVPAVAVPVLASVGRRHPGRRIAVTGELLRLEGADTACDTASDIAGALREVWAAPPSAGECADLLDAHGPHPALAELLSRTFTRLAFPGGKDLADTATLRLAERVRAIMPDGRAGRDAALVQAYGKAITGGPARAARALEEIASPGAATRQLADEAFAGAARRLLRRPPAFRAELLAAVP
;
A
#
# COMPACT_ATOMS: atom_id res chain seq x y z
N VAL A 1 39.07 -9.17 -13.25
CA VAL A 1 39.77 -10.41 -13.67
C VAL A 1 39.11 -11.59 -12.97
N ALA A 2 38.71 -12.62 -13.73
CA ALA A 2 38.20 -13.85 -13.17
C ALA A 2 39.21 -15.01 -13.40
N TRP A 3 39.33 -15.86 -12.39
CA TRP A 3 40.21 -17.02 -12.39
C TRP A 3 39.46 -18.27 -12.81
N GLN A 4 40.12 -19.10 -13.63
CA GLN A 4 39.57 -20.36 -14.11
C GLN A 4 40.27 -21.54 -13.42
N LEU A 5 39.50 -22.60 -13.09
CA LEU A 5 40.02 -23.87 -12.59
C LEU A 5 39.34 -25.03 -13.34
N HIS A 6 40.15 -25.99 -13.79
CA HIS A 6 39.68 -27.23 -14.40
C HIS A 6 39.94 -28.40 -13.45
N TYR A 7 38.89 -29.17 -13.16
CA TYR A 7 38.96 -30.31 -12.26
C TYR A 7 38.38 -31.56 -12.93
N THR A 8 39.14 -32.64 -12.92
CA THR A 8 38.70 -33.93 -13.46
C THR A 8 39.64 -35.04 -12.96
N SER A 9 39.27 -36.33 -13.28
CA SER A 9 40.16 -37.47 -13.05
C SER A 9 41.26 -37.53 -14.10
N ALA A 10 42.52 -37.55 -13.68
CA ALA A 10 43.69 -37.59 -14.55
C ALA A 10 44.68 -38.65 -14.08
N ARG A 11 45.38 -39.26 -15.06
CA ARG A 11 46.44 -40.26 -14.79
C ARG A 11 47.62 -39.63 -14.08
N ARG A 12 47.93 -38.42 -14.49
CA ARG A 12 49.03 -37.62 -13.93
C ARG A 12 48.70 -36.15 -14.05
N GLY A 13 48.42 -35.52 -12.96
CA GLY A 13 48.18 -34.08 -12.91
C GLY A 13 49.37 -33.27 -12.39
N PRO A 14 49.20 -31.97 -12.11
CA PRO A 14 50.26 -31.09 -11.61
C PRO A 14 50.93 -31.60 -10.33
N THR A 15 50.23 -32.36 -9.50
CA THR A 15 50.77 -32.97 -8.26
C THR A 15 51.53 -34.25 -8.49
N GLY A 16 51.59 -34.76 -9.72
CA GLY A 16 52.19 -36.05 -10.06
C GLY A 16 51.35 -37.27 -9.64
N ARG A 17 50.18 -37.11 -9.01
CA ARG A 17 49.27 -38.16 -8.51
C ARG A 17 48.20 -38.46 -9.53
N ALA A 18 47.62 -39.66 -9.41
CA ALA A 18 46.48 -40.11 -10.21
C ALA A 18 45.17 -39.85 -9.43
N GLY A 19 44.05 -39.62 -10.16
CA GLY A 19 42.72 -39.44 -9.60
C GLY A 19 42.14 -38.05 -9.85
N PHE A 20 41.08 -37.72 -9.16
CA PHE A 20 40.40 -36.42 -9.25
C PHE A 20 41.28 -35.30 -8.67
N GLN A 21 41.57 -34.26 -9.46
CA GLN A 21 42.42 -33.17 -9.09
C GLN A 21 42.22 -31.94 -9.98
N PHE A 22 42.66 -30.78 -9.54
CA PHE A 22 42.79 -29.63 -10.41
C PHE A 22 43.89 -29.90 -11.43
N VAL A 23 43.54 -29.94 -12.70
CA VAL A 23 44.44 -30.26 -13.82
C VAL A 23 45.00 -29.00 -14.49
N ALA A 24 44.29 -27.90 -14.42
CA ALA A 24 44.69 -26.60 -14.93
C ALA A 24 44.05 -25.46 -14.11
N GLU A 25 44.77 -24.34 -14.02
CA GLU A 25 44.27 -23.16 -13.32
C GLU A 25 44.92 -21.88 -13.82
N THR A 26 44.26 -20.74 -13.58
CA THR A 26 44.80 -19.40 -13.82
C THR A 26 45.85 -19.07 -12.75
N PRO A 27 47.06 -18.57 -13.13
CA PRO A 27 48.05 -18.11 -12.18
C PRO A 27 47.56 -16.96 -11.29
N GLY A 28 48.07 -16.89 -10.07
CA GLY A 28 47.68 -15.84 -9.12
C GLY A 28 46.32 -16.04 -8.48
N LEU A 29 45.82 -17.28 -8.44
CA LEU A 29 44.61 -17.62 -7.72
C LEU A 29 44.75 -17.22 -6.24
N PRO A 30 43.76 -16.49 -5.65
CA PRO A 30 43.82 -16.11 -4.25
C PRO A 30 43.87 -17.31 -3.30
N ASP A 31 44.55 -17.14 -2.18
CA ASP A 31 44.67 -18.18 -1.15
C ASP A 31 43.30 -18.63 -0.67
N GLY A 32 43.12 -19.91 -0.43
CA GLY A 32 41.85 -20.49 0.05
C GLY A 32 40.83 -20.85 -1.05
N VAL A 33 40.90 -20.25 -2.24
CA VAL A 33 39.91 -20.45 -3.32
C VAL A 33 39.75 -21.91 -3.71
N ARG A 34 40.86 -22.66 -3.90
CA ARG A 34 40.78 -24.10 -4.21
C ARG A 34 40.03 -24.89 -3.13
N ALA A 35 40.36 -24.61 -1.87
CA ALA A 35 39.67 -25.25 -0.74
C ALA A 35 38.19 -24.89 -0.68
N GLY A 36 37.84 -23.64 -0.95
CA GLY A 36 36.48 -23.14 -0.99
C GLY A 36 35.66 -23.70 -2.14
N VAL A 37 36.27 -23.94 -3.32
CA VAL A 37 35.58 -24.53 -4.49
C VAL A 37 35.42 -26.04 -4.34
N THR A 38 36.32 -26.72 -3.62
CA THR A 38 36.31 -28.20 -3.49
C THR A 38 34.98 -28.81 -3.04
N PRO A 39 34.21 -28.27 -2.08
CA PRO A 39 32.92 -28.81 -1.67
C PRO A 39 31.86 -28.86 -2.78
N TYR A 40 31.99 -28.04 -3.80
CA TYR A 40 31.07 -27.95 -4.94
C TYR A 40 31.41 -28.90 -6.08
N LEU A 41 32.62 -29.52 -6.06
CA LEU A 41 33.11 -30.40 -7.12
C LEU A 41 32.50 -31.80 -7.02
N ALA A 42 31.22 -31.89 -7.34
CA ALA A 42 30.47 -33.14 -7.33
C ALA A 42 29.54 -33.21 -8.54
N TYR A 43 29.55 -34.34 -9.21
CA TYR A 43 28.57 -34.68 -10.26
C TYR A 43 28.22 -36.15 -10.19
N ARG A 44 26.92 -36.46 -10.21
CA ARG A 44 26.41 -37.81 -10.35
C ARG A 44 25.40 -37.81 -11.49
N PRO A 45 25.47 -38.79 -12.41
CA PRO A 45 24.47 -38.94 -13.46
C PRO A 45 23.10 -39.28 -12.87
N PRO A 46 22.00 -39.07 -13.63
CA PRO A 46 20.66 -39.52 -13.23
C PRO A 46 20.63 -41.03 -12.94
N PRO A 47 19.76 -41.50 -12.02
CA PRO A 47 19.71 -42.93 -11.64
C PRO A 47 19.34 -43.88 -12.78
N ASP A 48 18.60 -43.40 -13.76
CA ASP A 48 18.16 -44.08 -14.96
C ASP A 48 19.16 -44.01 -16.13
N ALA A 49 20.29 -43.36 -15.93
CA ALA A 49 21.32 -43.23 -16.94
C ALA A 49 21.96 -44.59 -17.27
N PRO A 50 22.35 -44.83 -18.54
CA PRO A 50 23.05 -46.04 -18.95
C PRO A 50 24.34 -46.27 -18.14
N LEU A 51 24.57 -47.51 -17.69
CA LEU A 51 25.80 -47.84 -16.96
C LEU A 51 27.06 -47.72 -17.81
N SER A 52 26.92 -47.90 -19.13
CA SER A 52 28.02 -47.86 -20.11
C SER A 52 27.61 -46.96 -21.29
N PRO A 53 27.47 -45.62 -21.08
CA PRO A 53 26.98 -44.76 -22.14
C PRO A 53 27.95 -44.66 -23.31
N ASP A 54 27.42 -44.59 -24.50
CA ASP A 54 28.13 -44.22 -25.71
C ASP A 54 28.28 -42.69 -25.83
N ASP A 55 28.94 -42.19 -26.87
CA ASP A 55 29.16 -40.75 -27.06
C ASP A 55 27.86 -39.94 -27.27
N ARG A 56 26.82 -40.57 -27.87
CA ARG A 56 25.51 -39.96 -28.08
C ARG A 56 24.74 -39.88 -26.77
N GLU A 57 24.77 -40.96 -26.00
CA GLU A 57 24.16 -41.01 -24.68
C GLU A 57 24.85 -40.03 -23.71
N LEU A 58 26.20 -39.91 -23.74
CA LEU A 58 26.96 -38.93 -22.97
C LEU A 58 26.54 -37.50 -23.27
N ALA A 59 26.19 -37.20 -24.53
CA ALA A 59 25.71 -35.88 -24.92
C ALA A 59 24.34 -35.52 -24.32
N LEU A 60 23.55 -36.51 -23.89
CA LEU A 60 22.22 -36.28 -23.28
C LEU A 60 22.29 -36.12 -21.75
N PHE A 61 23.45 -36.37 -21.13
CA PHE A 61 23.56 -36.19 -19.69
C PHE A 61 23.40 -34.73 -19.31
N PRO A 62 22.70 -34.40 -18.19
CA PRO A 62 22.48 -33.06 -17.76
C PRO A 62 23.81 -32.31 -17.55
N VAL A 63 23.95 -31.13 -18.13
CA VAL A 63 25.02 -30.21 -17.78
C VAL A 63 24.58 -29.41 -16.58
N SER A 64 25.40 -29.34 -15.53
CA SER A 64 25.10 -28.53 -14.35
C SER A 64 25.82 -27.20 -14.44
N LEU A 65 25.09 -26.08 -14.22
CA LEU A 65 25.67 -24.79 -13.86
C LEU A 65 25.26 -24.47 -12.43
N LEU A 66 26.26 -24.21 -11.60
CA LEU A 66 26.08 -23.78 -10.22
C LEU A 66 26.59 -22.34 -10.08
N TYR A 67 25.86 -21.53 -9.33
CA TYR A 67 26.27 -20.23 -8.82
C TYR A 67 26.18 -20.20 -7.31
N ASP A 68 27.26 -19.80 -6.67
CA ASP A 68 27.36 -19.59 -5.23
C ASP A 68 28.48 -18.56 -4.92
N ARG A 69 28.88 -18.43 -3.67
CA ARG A 69 29.99 -17.59 -3.24
C ARG A 69 30.99 -18.37 -2.41
N VAL A 70 32.27 -18.09 -2.64
CA VAL A 70 33.40 -18.61 -1.87
C VAL A 70 34.16 -17.44 -1.30
N ASP A 71 34.23 -17.34 0.03
CA ASP A 71 34.85 -16.22 0.73
C ASP A 71 34.40 -14.84 0.23
N GLY A 72 33.06 -14.73 -0.05
CA GLY A 72 32.43 -13.51 -0.58
C GLY A 72 32.58 -13.31 -2.09
N ARG A 73 33.46 -14.09 -2.76
CA ARG A 73 33.65 -14.03 -4.21
C ARG A 73 32.61 -14.87 -4.95
N PRO A 74 32.06 -14.38 -6.06
CA PRO A 74 31.26 -15.17 -6.97
C PRO A 74 31.97 -16.42 -7.45
N LEU A 75 31.32 -17.56 -7.33
CA LEU A 75 31.71 -18.84 -7.90
C LEU A 75 30.67 -19.28 -8.93
N LEU A 76 31.10 -19.50 -10.15
CA LEU A 76 30.37 -20.15 -11.20
C LEU A 76 31.05 -21.48 -11.51
N LEU A 77 30.29 -22.57 -11.54
CA LEU A 77 30.82 -23.91 -11.74
C LEU A 77 29.97 -24.68 -12.74
N ARG A 78 30.58 -25.02 -13.88
CA ARG A 78 29.92 -25.86 -14.87
C ARG A 78 30.47 -27.28 -14.83
N CYS A 79 29.59 -28.25 -14.58
CA CYS A 79 29.94 -29.67 -14.53
C CYS A 79 29.32 -30.43 -15.70
N ARG A 80 30.11 -31.33 -16.29
CA ARG A 80 29.69 -32.25 -17.36
C ARG A 80 30.21 -33.64 -17.09
N TYR A 81 29.38 -34.65 -17.32
CA TYR A 81 29.77 -36.06 -17.24
C TYR A 81 30.66 -36.46 -18.43
N LEU A 82 31.78 -37.15 -18.15
CA LEU A 82 32.73 -37.62 -19.16
C LEU A 82 32.73 -39.16 -19.32
N GLY A 83 31.91 -39.89 -18.54
CA GLY A 83 31.86 -41.35 -18.60
C GLY A 83 33.02 -42.02 -17.88
N ARG A 84 34.01 -42.51 -18.62
CA ARG A 84 35.14 -43.25 -18.05
C ARG A 84 36.30 -42.35 -17.70
N ASP A 85 37.04 -42.70 -16.65
CA ASP A 85 38.29 -42.10 -16.29
C ASP A 85 39.46 -42.69 -17.07
N TYR A 86 40.67 -42.22 -16.84
CA TYR A 86 41.91 -42.70 -17.42
C TYR A 86 42.17 -44.19 -17.14
N SER A 87 41.54 -44.81 -16.15
CA SER A 87 41.68 -46.24 -15.79
C SER A 87 40.53 -47.08 -16.31
N GLY A 88 39.57 -46.49 -17.03
CA GLY A 88 38.41 -47.16 -17.59
C GLY A 88 37.19 -47.27 -16.63
N ARG A 89 37.25 -46.68 -15.43
CA ARG A 89 36.17 -46.67 -14.45
C ARG A 89 35.17 -45.56 -14.78
N TYR A 90 33.89 -45.89 -14.70
CA TYR A 90 32.80 -44.89 -14.83
C TYR A 90 32.73 -43.97 -13.63
N GLY A 91 32.13 -42.82 -13.83
CA GLY A 91 31.97 -41.79 -12.80
C GLY A 91 32.89 -40.56 -13.00
N ASN A 92 33.60 -40.49 -14.15
CA ASN A 92 34.41 -39.33 -14.45
C ASN A 92 33.55 -38.14 -14.90
N PHE A 93 33.85 -36.94 -14.40
CA PHE A 93 33.28 -35.71 -14.81
C PHE A 93 34.33 -34.63 -14.96
N PHE A 94 34.00 -33.58 -15.68
CA PHE A 94 34.77 -32.37 -15.83
C PHE A 94 34.02 -31.23 -15.19
N ALA A 95 34.72 -30.51 -14.33
CA ALA A 95 34.25 -29.27 -13.72
C ALA A 95 35.13 -28.11 -14.14
N HIS A 96 34.49 -27.11 -14.75
CA HIS A 96 35.11 -25.83 -15.08
C HIS A 96 34.57 -24.80 -14.09
N ALA A 97 35.41 -24.34 -13.16
CA ALA A 97 35.05 -23.30 -12.20
C ALA A 97 35.61 -21.95 -12.66
N VAL A 98 34.82 -20.93 -12.47
CA VAL A 98 35.21 -19.51 -12.62
C VAL A 98 34.95 -18.84 -11.29
N VAL A 99 35.99 -18.24 -10.71
CA VAL A 99 35.92 -17.42 -9.50
C VAL A 99 36.27 -15.99 -9.88
N ALA A 100 35.45 -15.05 -9.50
CA ALA A 100 35.58 -13.66 -9.90
C ALA A 100 35.61 -12.73 -8.68
N GLU A 101 36.12 -11.53 -8.83
CA GLU A 101 35.83 -10.47 -7.86
C GLU A 101 34.39 -10.01 -8.01
N PRO A 102 33.73 -9.50 -6.94
CA PRO A 102 32.33 -9.08 -6.98
C PRO A 102 32.00 -8.08 -8.10
N GLU A 103 32.93 -7.19 -8.41
CA GLU A 103 32.81 -6.14 -9.43
C GLU A 103 32.69 -6.71 -10.85
N GLU A 104 33.21 -7.92 -11.10
CA GLU A 104 33.10 -8.59 -12.41
C GLU A 104 31.69 -9.06 -12.73
N LEU A 105 30.81 -9.15 -11.73
CA LEU A 105 29.39 -9.44 -11.88
C LEU A 105 28.52 -8.18 -11.77
N GLU A 106 29.11 -7.00 -11.65
CA GLU A 106 28.32 -5.77 -11.53
C GLU A 106 27.49 -5.58 -12.81
N GLY A 107 26.17 -5.47 -12.65
CA GLY A 107 25.23 -5.36 -13.74
C GLY A 107 24.82 -6.68 -14.42
N LEU A 108 25.49 -7.81 -14.10
CA LEU A 108 25.16 -9.13 -14.66
C LEU A 108 24.33 -9.97 -13.69
N ARG A 109 23.44 -10.77 -14.25
CA ARG A 109 22.78 -11.84 -13.51
C ARG A 109 23.52 -13.16 -13.73
N PRO A 110 23.91 -13.89 -12.69
CA PRO A 110 24.70 -15.13 -12.86
C PRO A 110 24.04 -16.17 -13.80
N ALA A 111 22.71 -16.19 -13.90
CA ALA A 111 21.98 -17.08 -14.81
C ALA A 111 22.26 -16.79 -16.30
N GLU A 112 22.62 -15.54 -16.66
CA GLU A 112 22.96 -15.15 -18.04
C GLU A 112 24.18 -15.87 -18.58
N LEU A 113 25.02 -16.40 -17.66
CA LEU A 113 26.25 -17.09 -18.01
C LEU A 113 26.03 -18.58 -18.37
N TRP A 114 24.79 -19.05 -18.45
CA TRP A 114 24.47 -20.45 -18.81
C TRP A 114 25.14 -20.91 -20.11
N HIS A 115 25.03 -20.16 -21.18
CA HIS A 115 25.65 -20.43 -22.48
C HIS A 115 26.80 -19.47 -22.83
N ALA A 116 27.47 -18.94 -21.80
CA ALA A 116 28.63 -18.04 -22.03
C ALA A 116 29.75 -18.74 -22.80
N ALA A 117 30.40 -17.99 -23.69
CA ALA A 117 31.39 -18.53 -24.63
C ALA A 117 32.67 -19.03 -23.96
N HIS A 118 32.95 -18.64 -22.72
CA HIS A 118 34.14 -19.07 -21.98
C HIS A 118 34.09 -20.53 -21.48
N TRP A 119 32.89 -21.14 -21.45
CA TRP A 119 32.77 -22.52 -21.01
C TRP A 119 33.37 -23.51 -22.02
N THR A 120 34.33 -24.31 -21.54
CA THR A 120 34.93 -25.36 -22.38
C THR A 120 34.24 -26.72 -22.13
N PRO A 121 34.11 -27.57 -23.17
CA PRO A 121 33.46 -28.88 -23.02
C PRO A 121 34.39 -29.95 -22.40
N SER A 122 35.69 -29.71 -22.34
CA SER A 122 36.70 -30.65 -21.87
C SER A 122 37.87 -29.93 -21.17
N PRO A 123 38.63 -30.62 -20.30
CA PRO A 123 39.74 -30.03 -19.63
C PRO A 123 40.83 -29.57 -20.61
N ALA A 124 41.51 -28.50 -20.25
CA ALA A 124 42.66 -28.02 -21.04
C ALA A 124 43.79 -29.04 -21.05
N THR A 125 44.55 -29.05 -22.14
CA THR A 125 45.75 -29.91 -22.27
C THR A 125 46.97 -29.32 -21.56
N ARG A 126 46.98 -28.00 -21.32
CA ARG A 126 47.98 -27.27 -20.54
C ARG A 126 47.52 -27.04 -19.11
N SER A 127 48.45 -26.97 -18.17
CA SER A 127 48.13 -26.77 -16.74
C SER A 127 47.91 -25.29 -16.36
N VAL A 128 48.18 -24.36 -17.25
CA VAL A 128 47.99 -22.93 -17.06
C VAL A 128 46.87 -22.44 -17.94
N LEU A 129 45.89 -21.76 -17.34
CA LEU A 129 44.78 -21.12 -18.00
C LEU A 129 44.97 -19.60 -18.02
N ASP A 130 44.58 -18.99 -19.12
CA ASP A 130 44.54 -17.52 -19.18
C ASP A 130 43.42 -17.00 -18.26
N PRO A 131 43.55 -15.86 -17.59
CA PRO A 131 42.46 -15.22 -16.87
C PRO A 131 41.33 -14.82 -17.83
N LEU A 132 40.11 -14.67 -17.33
CA LEU A 132 39.05 -14.04 -18.08
C LEU A 132 39.06 -12.54 -17.77
N ASP A 133 39.22 -11.73 -18.82
CA ASP A 133 39.21 -10.27 -18.67
C ASP A 133 37.84 -9.73 -18.39
N GLU A 134 36.78 -10.40 -18.90
CA GLU A 134 35.37 -10.03 -18.76
C GLU A 134 34.49 -11.27 -18.78
N LEU A 135 33.41 -11.24 -17.98
CA LEU A 135 32.36 -12.23 -18.00
C LEU A 135 31.26 -11.79 -18.99
N THR A 136 31.24 -12.39 -20.16
CA THR A 136 30.25 -12.05 -21.20
C THR A 136 29.06 -12.99 -21.13
N PRO A 137 27.81 -12.47 -21.04
CA PRO A 137 26.61 -13.30 -21.01
C PRO A 137 26.41 -14.07 -22.32
N GLY A 138 25.69 -15.19 -22.22
CA GLY A 138 25.23 -15.93 -23.38
C GLY A 138 23.91 -15.34 -23.91
N ALA A 139 23.76 -15.26 -25.23
CA ALA A 139 22.57 -14.67 -25.86
C ALA A 139 21.27 -15.50 -25.73
N ALA A 140 21.36 -16.76 -25.26
CA ALA A 140 20.22 -17.69 -25.26
C ALA A 140 19.15 -17.41 -24.19
N LEU A 141 19.51 -16.65 -23.13
CA LEU A 141 18.64 -16.35 -21.98
C LEU A 141 18.42 -14.85 -21.80
N ASP A 142 18.36 -14.08 -22.89
CA ASP A 142 17.98 -12.67 -22.83
C ASP A 142 16.49 -12.52 -22.45
N PRO A 143 16.12 -11.41 -21.78
CA PRO A 143 14.78 -11.26 -21.23
C PRO A 143 13.67 -11.17 -22.29
N GLU A 144 13.94 -10.65 -23.48
CA GLU A 144 12.96 -10.59 -24.57
C GLU A 144 12.67 -11.97 -25.15
N ALA A 145 13.71 -12.79 -25.35
CA ALA A 145 13.56 -14.18 -25.79
C ALA A 145 12.85 -15.02 -24.72
N LEU A 146 13.11 -14.78 -23.44
CA LEU A 146 12.41 -15.43 -22.33
C LEU A 146 10.93 -15.04 -22.27
N ALA A 147 10.58 -13.76 -22.49
CA ALA A 147 9.20 -13.31 -22.54
C ALA A 147 8.44 -13.95 -23.71
N ALA A 148 9.06 -14.00 -24.90
CA ALA A 148 8.50 -14.68 -26.06
C ALA A 148 8.32 -16.20 -25.82
N TRP A 149 9.28 -16.83 -25.17
CA TRP A 149 9.20 -18.25 -24.79
C TRP A 149 8.06 -18.50 -23.80
N LEU A 150 7.91 -17.68 -22.73
CA LEU A 150 6.81 -17.80 -21.77
C LEU A 150 5.44 -17.69 -22.44
N ALA A 151 5.30 -16.80 -23.42
CA ALA A 151 4.03 -16.56 -24.14
C ALA A 151 3.56 -17.79 -24.94
N VAL A 152 4.48 -18.67 -25.36
CA VAL A 152 4.17 -19.88 -26.15
C VAL A 152 4.39 -21.17 -25.38
N SER A 153 4.84 -21.11 -24.13
CA SER A 153 5.23 -22.28 -23.34
C SER A 153 4.06 -23.06 -22.77
N GLY A 154 3.81 -24.22 -23.29
CA GLY A 154 3.27 -25.40 -22.65
C GLY A 154 1.81 -25.42 -22.21
N PRO A 155 1.32 -26.60 -21.80
CA PRO A 155 0.02 -26.75 -21.18
C PRO A 155 0.03 -26.15 -19.77
N GLY A 156 -0.94 -25.30 -19.47
CA GLY A 156 -1.08 -24.63 -18.18
C GLY A 156 -0.89 -23.12 -18.28
N ASP A 157 -0.94 -22.47 -17.13
CA ASP A 157 -0.66 -21.02 -17.04
C ASP A 157 0.79 -20.80 -16.53
N PRO A 158 1.76 -20.53 -17.42
CA PRO A 158 3.15 -20.31 -17.02
C PRO A 158 3.31 -19.08 -16.11
N TYR A 159 2.43 -18.10 -16.24
CA TYR A 159 2.47 -16.91 -15.41
C TYR A 159 1.98 -17.16 -13.98
N ALA A 160 1.02 -18.06 -13.82
CA ALA A 160 0.61 -18.50 -12.49
C ALA A 160 1.72 -19.32 -11.81
N LEU A 161 2.43 -20.18 -12.56
CA LEU A 161 3.61 -20.87 -12.06
C LEU A 161 4.73 -19.89 -11.69
N LEU A 162 5.00 -18.91 -12.54
CA LEU A 162 5.97 -17.85 -12.27
C LEU A 162 5.65 -17.10 -10.97
N ALA A 163 4.39 -16.70 -10.78
CA ALA A 163 4.00 -16.01 -9.56
C ALA A 163 4.27 -16.84 -8.30
N GLN A 164 3.98 -18.15 -8.33
CA GLN A 164 4.29 -19.04 -7.22
C GLN A 164 5.80 -19.22 -6.98
N LEU A 165 6.58 -19.32 -8.06
CA LEU A 165 8.04 -19.40 -7.98
C LEU A 165 8.64 -18.13 -7.38
N VAL A 166 8.21 -16.97 -7.85
CA VAL A 166 8.67 -15.66 -7.34
C VAL A 166 8.35 -15.51 -5.86
N ASP A 167 7.16 -15.90 -5.42
CA ASP A 167 6.80 -15.89 -3.99
C ASP A 167 7.68 -16.82 -3.16
N ALA A 168 7.92 -18.04 -3.65
CA ALA A 168 8.75 -19.01 -2.97
C ALA A 168 10.20 -18.50 -2.84
N VAL A 169 10.77 -17.96 -3.92
CA VAL A 169 12.14 -17.42 -3.95
C VAL A 169 12.27 -16.17 -3.08
N ALA A 170 11.33 -15.22 -3.19
CA ALA A 170 11.31 -14.04 -2.33
C ALA A 170 11.19 -14.43 -0.84
N GLY A 171 10.40 -15.45 -0.54
CA GLY A 171 10.29 -16.01 0.81
C GLY A 171 11.60 -16.61 1.33
N VAL A 172 12.33 -17.34 0.47
CA VAL A 172 13.64 -17.93 0.83
C VAL A 172 14.69 -16.83 1.02
N LEU A 173 14.73 -15.83 0.16
CA LEU A 173 15.64 -14.68 0.29
C LEU A 173 15.37 -13.88 1.57
N GLY A 174 14.10 -13.60 1.87
CA GLY A 174 13.72 -12.83 3.06
C GLY A 174 13.97 -13.56 4.37
N ARG A 175 13.80 -14.90 4.40
CA ARG A 175 14.09 -15.69 5.61
C ARG A 175 15.57 -16.04 5.79
N GLY A 176 16.36 -15.99 4.70
CA GLY A 176 17.75 -16.42 4.70
C GLY A 176 17.96 -17.93 4.81
N HIS A 177 16.89 -18.74 4.78
CA HIS A 177 16.97 -20.22 4.83
C HIS A 177 15.83 -20.85 4.02
N GLY A 178 15.95 -22.19 3.77
CA GLY A 178 15.05 -22.93 2.91
C GLY A 178 15.56 -22.98 1.47
N ARG A 179 14.87 -23.72 0.61
CA ARG A 179 15.18 -23.84 -0.81
C ARG A 179 13.95 -24.02 -1.67
N VAL A 180 14.10 -23.68 -2.94
CA VAL A 180 13.11 -23.93 -4.00
C VAL A 180 13.68 -24.98 -4.94
N VAL A 181 12.93 -26.04 -5.22
CA VAL A 181 13.35 -27.14 -6.09
C VAL A 181 12.55 -27.09 -7.39
N LEU A 182 13.25 -26.99 -8.51
CA LEU A 182 12.69 -27.06 -9.87
C LEU A 182 12.85 -28.49 -10.39
N VAL A 183 11.75 -29.12 -10.76
CA VAL A 183 11.74 -30.52 -11.17
C VAL A 183 11.40 -30.60 -12.66
N ALA A 184 12.34 -31.07 -13.48
CA ALA A 184 12.15 -31.36 -14.90
C ALA A 184 13.24 -32.32 -15.42
N ASP A 185 12.94 -33.03 -16.50
CA ASP A 185 13.94 -33.88 -17.18
C ASP A 185 14.89 -33.04 -18.03
N ASP A 186 14.42 -31.91 -18.55
CA ASP A 186 15.19 -31.01 -19.39
C ASP A 186 15.88 -29.90 -18.55
N VAL A 187 17.18 -29.94 -18.49
CA VAL A 187 17.99 -28.93 -17.78
C VAL A 187 17.94 -27.55 -18.44
N GLU A 188 17.71 -27.48 -19.76
CA GLU A 188 17.50 -26.20 -20.45
C GLU A 188 16.22 -25.52 -19.98
N LEU A 189 15.16 -26.30 -19.75
CA LEU A 189 13.92 -25.79 -19.17
C LEU A 189 14.17 -25.24 -17.76
N ILE A 190 14.95 -25.95 -16.93
CA ILE A 190 15.32 -25.48 -15.59
C ILE A 190 16.12 -24.18 -15.68
N ALA A 191 17.11 -24.11 -16.56
CA ALA A 191 17.93 -22.90 -16.74
C ALA A 191 17.11 -21.69 -17.19
N ARG A 192 16.13 -21.87 -18.08
CA ARG A 192 15.19 -20.80 -18.49
C ARG A 192 14.37 -20.30 -17.32
N TRP A 193 13.81 -21.20 -16.50
CA TRP A 193 13.05 -20.78 -15.32
C TRP A 193 13.91 -20.08 -14.28
N ILE A 194 15.15 -20.53 -14.06
CA ILE A 194 16.12 -19.83 -13.21
C ILE A 194 16.40 -18.40 -13.75
N ALA A 195 16.56 -18.25 -15.06
CA ALA A 195 16.78 -16.95 -15.68
C ALA A 195 15.53 -16.04 -15.55
N VAL A 196 14.32 -16.54 -15.83
CA VAL A 196 13.07 -15.79 -15.64
C VAL A 196 12.94 -15.30 -14.21
N VAL A 197 13.16 -16.18 -13.21
CA VAL A 197 13.16 -15.79 -11.79
C VAL A 197 14.25 -14.75 -11.51
N SER A 198 15.44 -14.92 -12.06
CA SER A 198 16.55 -13.98 -11.89
C SER A 198 16.22 -12.59 -12.43
N TYR A 199 15.61 -12.50 -13.61
CA TYR A 199 15.14 -11.22 -14.20
C TYR A 199 13.92 -10.64 -13.47
N SER A 200 13.17 -11.47 -12.77
CA SER A 200 12.06 -11.01 -11.91
C SER A 200 12.52 -10.32 -10.62
N LEU A 201 13.81 -10.31 -10.37
CA LEU A 201 14.45 -9.70 -9.20
C LEU A 201 15.36 -8.55 -9.64
N PRO A 202 15.58 -7.51 -8.80
CA PRO A 202 16.67 -6.57 -9.00
C PRO A 202 18.01 -7.28 -9.12
N VAL A 203 18.96 -6.70 -9.85
CA VAL A 203 20.27 -7.31 -10.12
C VAL A 203 20.98 -7.72 -8.83
N GLU A 204 20.98 -6.86 -7.82
CA GLU A 204 21.62 -7.13 -6.52
C GLU A 204 20.95 -8.29 -5.75
N ALA A 205 19.65 -8.47 -5.90
CA ALA A 205 18.93 -9.59 -5.31
C ALA A 205 19.19 -10.89 -6.09
N ALA A 206 19.23 -10.83 -7.41
CA ALA A 206 19.60 -11.95 -8.28
C ALA A 206 21.04 -12.42 -8.01
N ALA A 207 21.98 -11.48 -7.77
CA ALA A 207 23.36 -11.80 -7.40
C ALA A 207 23.50 -12.43 -5.98
N ARG A 208 22.45 -12.37 -5.13
CA ARG A 208 22.39 -13.09 -3.84
C ARG A 208 21.70 -14.45 -3.92
N LEU A 209 21.02 -14.75 -5.04
CA LEU A 209 20.31 -15.99 -5.25
C LEU A 209 21.26 -17.06 -5.76
N SER A 210 21.75 -17.93 -4.87
CA SER A 210 22.55 -19.09 -5.28
C SER A 210 21.66 -20.14 -5.94
N PHE A 211 22.15 -20.77 -7.01
CA PHE A 211 21.41 -21.78 -7.74
C PHE A 211 22.28 -22.91 -8.28
N VAL A 212 21.66 -24.01 -8.63
CA VAL A 212 22.25 -25.08 -9.43
C VAL A 212 21.19 -25.61 -10.40
N THR A 213 21.55 -25.74 -11.68
CA THR A 213 20.60 -26.19 -12.72
C THR A 213 20.35 -27.70 -12.68
N TYR A 214 21.30 -28.49 -12.16
CA TYR A 214 21.15 -29.93 -11.97
C TYR A 214 21.97 -30.41 -10.77
N THR A 215 21.34 -31.20 -9.91
CA THR A 215 22.01 -31.98 -8.87
C THR A 215 21.31 -33.31 -8.63
N ALA A 216 22.07 -34.37 -8.34
CA ALA A 216 21.57 -35.66 -7.91
C ALA A 216 21.25 -35.70 -6.39
N ASP A 217 21.56 -34.67 -5.66
CA ASP A 217 21.29 -34.53 -4.22
C ASP A 217 20.61 -33.18 -3.92
N PRO A 218 19.31 -33.04 -4.23
CA PRO A 218 18.59 -31.79 -4.01
C PRO A 218 18.38 -31.46 -2.52
N ASP A 219 18.44 -32.45 -1.63
CA ASP A 219 18.33 -32.24 -0.19
C ASP A 219 19.64 -31.76 0.43
N GLY A 220 20.77 -32.27 -0.02
CA GLY A 220 22.11 -31.86 0.43
C GLY A 220 22.67 -30.61 -0.24
N ALA A 221 22.01 -30.09 -1.30
CA ALA A 221 22.49 -28.90 -2.01
C ALA A 221 22.52 -27.66 -1.13
N ALA A 222 23.60 -26.88 -1.19
CA ALA A 222 23.74 -25.63 -0.44
C ALA A 222 22.93 -24.47 -1.06
N GLN A 223 22.61 -24.57 -2.36
CA GLN A 223 21.98 -23.52 -3.14
C GLN A 223 20.52 -23.30 -2.73
N ARG A 224 20.03 -22.08 -2.94
CA ARG A 224 18.66 -21.67 -2.64
C ARG A 224 17.65 -22.09 -3.71
N LEU A 225 18.08 -22.14 -4.98
CA LEU A 225 17.28 -22.57 -6.11
C LEU A 225 17.95 -23.76 -6.77
N VAL A 226 17.28 -24.92 -6.77
CA VAL A 226 17.90 -26.22 -7.07
C VAL A 226 17.12 -26.90 -8.18
N GLY A 227 17.79 -27.23 -9.28
CA GLY A 227 17.24 -28.05 -10.35
C GLY A 227 17.56 -29.55 -10.17
N THR A 228 16.59 -30.40 -10.47
CA THR A 228 16.74 -31.87 -10.40
C THR A 228 15.76 -32.57 -11.32
N THR A 229 15.97 -33.87 -11.54
CA THR A 229 15.04 -34.68 -12.34
C THR A 229 13.88 -35.25 -11.50
N PRO A 230 12.73 -35.61 -12.12
CA PRO A 230 11.59 -36.21 -11.42
C PRO A 230 11.96 -37.48 -10.66
N ALA A 231 12.82 -38.35 -11.24
CA ALA A 231 13.25 -39.59 -10.62
C ALA A 231 14.04 -39.37 -9.33
N ILE A 232 14.96 -38.37 -9.34
CA ILE A 232 15.74 -38.00 -8.16
C ILE A 232 14.83 -37.36 -7.11
N TRP A 233 13.93 -36.44 -7.53
CA TRP A 233 13.02 -35.78 -6.60
C TRP A 233 12.07 -36.76 -5.92
N ALA A 234 11.52 -37.74 -6.65
CA ALA A 234 10.65 -38.76 -6.08
C ALA A 234 11.31 -39.53 -4.92
N ALA A 235 12.61 -39.75 -4.98
CA ALA A 235 13.38 -40.38 -3.89
C ALA A 235 13.70 -39.40 -2.73
N ALA A 236 14.00 -38.13 -3.04
CA ALA A 236 14.46 -37.15 -2.06
C ALA A 236 13.34 -36.42 -1.30
N GLN A 237 12.12 -36.30 -1.89
CA GLN A 237 11.04 -35.45 -1.36
C GLN A 237 10.62 -35.76 0.08
N HIS A 238 10.76 -37.02 0.52
CA HIS A 238 10.39 -37.44 1.87
C HIS A 238 11.33 -36.92 2.98
N HIS A 239 12.52 -36.50 2.60
CA HIS A 239 13.54 -35.97 3.52
C HIS A 239 13.70 -34.45 3.43
N ALA A 240 13.22 -33.83 2.36
CA ALA A 240 13.37 -32.42 2.05
C ALA A 240 12.34 -31.53 2.78
N SER A 241 12.36 -31.52 4.11
CA SER A 241 11.35 -30.87 4.97
C SER A 241 11.26 -29.34 4.84
N HIS A 242 12.27 -28.69 4.26
CA HIS A 242 12.35 -27.22 4.08
C HIS A 242 12.42 -26.79 2.61
N ALA A 243 12.00 -27.68 1.69
CA ALA A 243 11.99 -27.42 0.26
C ALA A 243 10.57 -27.21 -0.26
N SER A 244 10.40 -26.16 -1.08
CA SER A 244 9.20 -25.98 -1.91
C SER A 244 9.52 -26.46 -3.32
N ALA A 245 8.86 -27.53 -3.78
CA ALA A 245 9.13 -28.13 -5.09
C ALA A 245 8.08 -27.73 -6.12
N PHE A 246 8.54 -27.48 -7.34
CA PHE A 246 7.74 -27.11 -8.50
C PHE A 246 8.05 -28.05 -9.66
N ASP A 247 7.05 -28.83 -10.08
CA ASP A 247 7.10 -29.64 -11.29
C ASP A 247 6.78 -28.73 -12.48
N LEU A 248 7.80 -28.45 -13.29
CA LEU A 248 7.70 -27.51 -14.40
C LEU A 248 6.79 -27.98 -15.55
N HIS A 249 6.40 -29.25 -15.57
CA HIS A 249 5.48 -29.81 -16.56
C HIS A 249 4.04 -29.87 -16.07
N ARG A 250 3.81 -29.91 -14.75
CA ARG A 250 2.45 -30.02 -14.18
C ARG A 250 1.76 -28.67 -13.99
N GLY A 251 2.52 -27.58 -14.04
CA GLY A 251 1.98 -26.26 -13.79
C GLY A 251 1.78 -25.93 -12.31
N PRO A 252 1.08 -24.81 -12.01
CA PRO A 252 0.99 -24.29 -10.66
C PRO A 252 0.20 -25.19 -9.72
N ALA A 253 0.67 -25.34 -8.49
CA ALA A 253 -0.12 -25.88 -7.39
C ALA A 253 -1.20 -24.87 -6.97
N GLY A 254 -2.33 -25.31 -6.40
CA GLY A 254 -3.37 -24.40 -5.93
C GLY A 254 -2.86 -23.44 -4.85
N GLY A 255 -3.25 -22.15 -4.94
CA GLY A 255 -2.91 -21.10 -3.98
C GLY A 255 -2.94 -19.72 -4.62
N ARG A 256 -3.27 -18.69 -3.84
CA ARG A 256 -3.24 -17.30 -4.32
C ARG A 256 -1.84 -16.72 -4.09
N ALA A 257 -1.18 -16.32 -5.16
CA ALA A 257 0.11 -15.63 -5.09
C ALA A 257 -0.05 -14.23 -4.48
N SER A 258 1.02 -13.73 -3.88
CA SER A 258 1.11 -12.36 -3.34
C SER A 258 0.85 -11.30 -4.41
N ARG A 259 0.58 -10.07 -4.02
CA ARG A 259 0.44 -8.96 -4.98
C ARG A 259 1.74 -8.76 -5.76
N PHE A 260 2.87 -8.79 -5.07
CA PHE A 260 4.19 -8.67 -5.69
C PHE A 260 4.38 -9.71 -6.80
N ALA A 261 4.17 -10.97 -6.50
CA ALA A 261 4.38 -12.05 -7.46
C ALA A 261 3.40 -11.98 -8.65
N ARG A 262 2.15 -11.61 -8.43
CA ARG A 262 1.17 -11.38 -9.51
C ARG A 262 1.58 -10.23 -10.41
N THR A 263 2.00 -9.10 -9.83
CA THR A 263 2.46 -7.95 -10.61
C THR A 263 3.70 -8.28 -11.43
N VAL A 264 4.64 -9.06 -10.90
CA VAL A 264 5.78 -9.59 -11.68
C VAL A 264 5.29 -10.44 -12.85
N ALA A 265 4.37 -11.37 -12.61
CA ALA A 265 3.83 -12.22 -13.67
C ALA A 265 3.07 -11.41 -14.75
N ASP A 266 2.37 -10.36 -14.36
CA ASP A 266 1.68 -9.45 -15.28
C ASP A 266 2.67 -8.63 -16.12
N CYS A 267 3.79 -8.19 -15.54
CA CYS A 267 4.88 -7.56 -16.29
C CYS A 267 5.43 -8.52 -17.36
N TRP A 268 5.71 -9.77 -17.02
CA TRP A 268 6.15 -10.77 -17.99
C TRP A 268 5.11 -11.07 -19.07
N ARG A 269 3.83 -11.17 -18.68
CA ARG A 269 2.72 -11.38 -19.65
C ARG A 269 2.59 -10.26 -20.65
N ALA A 270 2.85 -9.03 -20.20
CA ALA A 270 2.83 -7.84 -21.05
C ALA A 270 4.16 -7.56 -21.76
N ALA A 271 5.19 -8.39 -21.54
CA ALA A 271 6.58 -8.13 -21.96
C ALA A 271 7.10 -6.76 -21.46
N ASP A 272 6.64 -6.34 -20.27
CA ASP A 272 6.97 -5.06 -19.67
C ASP A 272 8.19 -5.20 -18.73
N LEU A 273 9.37 -5.24 -19.34
CA LEU A 273 10.62 -5.36 -18.59
C LEU A 273 10.90 -4.11 -17.74
N GLY A 274 10.51 -2.92 -18.24
CA GLY A 274 10.62 -1.67 -17.48
C GLY A 274 9.79 -1.70 -16.18
N GLY A 275 8.69 -2.45 -16.14
CA GLY A 275 7.92 -2.67 -14.93
C GLY A 275 8.62 -3.53 -13.89
N LEU A 276 9.42 -4.49 -14.31
CA LEU A 276 10.25 -5.27 -13.37
C LEU A 276 11.33 -4.40 -12.71
N ASP A 277 11.97 -3.51 -13.49
CA ASP A 277 12.93 -2.55 -12.97
C ASP A 277 12.28 -1.55 -12.02
N ALA A 278 11.09 -1.04 -12.38
CA ALA A 278 10.29 -0.14 -11.55
C ALA A 278 9.92 -0.76 -10.19
N LEU A 279 9.56 -2.06 -10.16
CA LEU A 279 9.32 -2.77 -8.90
C LEU A 279 10.59 -2.83 -8.04
N GLY A 280 11.74 -3.12 -8.65
CA GLY A 280 13.04 -3.15 -7.98
C GLY A 280 13.43 -1.80 -7.39
N GLU A 281 13.17 -0.71 -8.12
CA GLU A 281 13.39 0.67 -7.66
C GLU A 281 12.51 1.03 -6.46
N LEU A 282 11.23 0.59 -6.47
CA LEU A 282 10.28 0.86 -5.39
C LEU A 282 10.58 0.07 -4.12
N ALA A 283 10.87 -1.21 -4.21
CA ALA A 283 11.26 -2.04 -3.07
C ALA A 283 11.93 -3.33 -3.52
N PRO A 284 13.05 -3.74 -2.89
CA PRO A 284 13.64 -5.05 -3.15
C PRO A 284 12.71 -6.19 -2.68
N PRO A 285 12.83 -7.39 -3.27
CA PRO A 285 11.90 -8.51 -3.04
C PRO A 285 11.93 -9.09 -1.61
N ASP A 286 13.00 -8.87 -0.89
CA ASP A 286 13.17 -9.25 0.51
C ASP A 286 12.69 -8.17 1.50
N ASP A 287 12.30 -6.98 1.02
CA ASP A 287 11.69 -5.92 1.84
C ASP A 287 10.20 -6.26 2.10
N PRO A 288 9.73 -6.16 3.36
CA PRO A 288 8.30 -6.26 3.67
C PRO A 288 7.42 -5.26 2.90
N ALA A 289 8.03 -4.19 2.37
CA ALA A 289 7.34 -3.18 1.57
C ALA A 289 7.04 -3.59 0.12
N ARG A 290 7.53 -4.74 -0.35
CA ARG A 290 7.32 -5.20 -1.73
C ARG A 290 5.86 -5.29 -2.16
N GLU A 291 4.97 -5.66 -1.24
CA GLU A 291 3.52 -5.71 -1.51
C GLU A 291 2.95 -4.33 -1.80
N GLY A 292 3.38 -3.33 -1.02
CA GLY A 292 3.01 -1.93 -1.25
C GLY A 292 3.59 -1.37 -2.55
N ALA A 293 4.82 -1.73 -2.90
CA ALA A 293 5.44 -1.34 -4.17
C ALA A 293 4.68 -1.91 -5.37
N ALA A 294 4.31 -3.18 -5.29
CA ALA A 294 3.53 -3.84 -6.33
C ALA A 294 2.12 -3.25 -6.47
N ALA A 295 1.47 -2.91 -5.35
CA ALA A 295 0.18 -2.24 -5.37
C ALA A 295 0.26 -0.84 -5.99
N LEU A 296 1.30 -0.05 -5.66
CA LEU A 296 1.52 1.25 -6.28
C LEU A 296 1.73 1.14 -7.80
N LEU A 297 2.60 0.22 -8.24
CA LEU A 297 2.84 0.01 -9.66
C LEU A 297 1.57 -0.43 -10.40
N ALA A 298 0.77 -1.31 -9.79
CA ALA A 298 -0.49 -1.77 -10.36
C ALA A 298 -1.47 -0.59 -10.52
N LEU A 299 -1.60 0.27 -9.52
CA LEU A 299 -2.43 1.48 -9.58
C LEU A 299 -1.94 2.48 -10.65
N CYS A 300 -0.63 2.68 -10.77
CA CYS A 300 -0.05 3.50 -11.84
C CYS A 300 -0.43 2.98 -13.24
N ARG A 301 -0.70 1.68 -13.37
CA ARG A 301 -1.13 1.03 -14.62
C ARG A 301 -2.64 0.89 -14.78
N GLY A 302 -3.40 1.46 -13.84
CA GLY A 302 -4.87 1.44 -13.89
C GLY A 302 -5.47 0.08 -13.54
N ASP A 303 -4.76 -0.78 -12.80
CA ASP A 303 -5.29 -2.08 -12.35
C ASP A 303 -6.31 -1.89 -11.22
N ALA A 304 -7.57 -2.07 -11.54
CA ALA A 304 -8.68 -1.98 -10.60
C ALA A 304 -8.81 -3.20 -9.65
N SER A 305 -7.96 -4.21 -9.78
CA SER A 305 -8.01 -5.41 -8.92
C SER A 305 -7.26 -5.26 -7.58
N VAL A 306 -6.68 -4.08 -7.33
CA VAL A 306 -6.01 -3.77 -6.06
C VAL A 306 -7.02 -3.77 -4.93
N THR A 307 -6.78 -4.59 -3.91
CA THR A 307 -7.68 -4.73 -2.76
C THR A 307 -7.38 -3.69 -1.68
N ALA A 308 -8.33 -3.41 -0.79
CA ALA A 308 -8.14 -2.48 0.33
C ALA A 308 -6.93 -2.84 1.22
N GLY A 309 -6.64 -4.13 1.42
CA GLY A 309 -5.45 -4.57 2.16
C GLY A 309 -4.14 -4.25 1.43
N GLU A 310 -4.12 -4.37 0.10
CA GLU A 310 -2.99 -4.02 -0.75
C GLU A 310 -2.80 -2.49 -0.82
N GLU A 311 -3.89 -1.73 -0.86
CA GLU A 311 -3.86 -0.26 -0.72
C GLU A 311 -3.29 0.18 0.64
N GLY A 312 -3.64 -0.52 1.72
CA GLY A 312 -3.05 -0.30 3.04
C GLY A 312 -1.53 -0.51 3.05
N ALA A 313 -1.04 -1.53 2.36
CA ALA A 313 0.40 -1.76 2.18
C ALA A 313 1.07 -0.64 1.36
N ALA A 314 0.40 -0.13 0.31
CA ALA A 314 0.85 1.00 -0.50
C ALA A 314 0.94 2.29 0.34
N ALA A 315 -0.08 2.59 1.13
CA ALA A 315 -0.09 3.74 2.05
C ALA A 315 1.05 3.66 3.08
N ALA A 316 1.31 2.47 3.64
CA ALA A 316 2.43 2.24 4.55
C ALA A 316 3.80 2.42 3.88
N LEU A 317 3.95 2.06 2.61
CA LEU A 317 5.16 2.33 1.83
C LEU A 317 5.36 3.83 1.63
N LEU A 318 4.32 4.58 1.22
CA LEU A 318 4.37 6.03 1.07
C LEU A 318 4.76 6.72 2.38
N ALA A 319 4.19 6.31 3.50
CA ALA A 319 4.54 6.87 4.81
C ALA A 319 6.02 6.66 5.19
N ARG A 320 6.61 5.51 4.81
CA ARG A 320 8.02 5.20 5.10
C ARG A 320 9.00 5.82 4.13
N ARG A 321 8.66 5.94 2.85
CA ARG A 321 9.58 6.28 1.76
C ARG A 321 9.13 7.46 0.90
N GLY A 322 8.09 8.20 1.28
CA GLY A 322 7.46 9.23 0.45
C GLY A 322 8.47 10.17 -0.26
N ALA A 323 9.49 10.63 0.47
CA ALA A 323 10.54 11.50 -0.10
C ALA A 323 11.48 10.79 -1.09
N ARG A 324 11.47 9.45 -1.16
CA ARG A 324 12.33 8.63 -2.05
C ARG A 324 11.53 7.95 -3.15
N ILE A 325 10.23 8.16 -3.20
CA ILE A 325 9.40 7.63 -4.28
C ILE A 325 9.75 8.39 -5.56
N PRO A 326 10.03 7.67 -6.68
CA PRO A 326 10.38 8.29 -7.95
C PRO A 326 9.30 9.24 -8.46
N GLU A 327 9.71 10.29 -9.18
CA GLU A 327 8.78 11.32 -9.67
C GLU A 327 7.74 10.75 -10.64
N TRP A 328 8.12 9.77 -11.45
CA TRP A 328 7.20 9.13 -12.41
C TRP A 328 6.01 8.46 -11.71
N VAL A 329 6.22 7.85 -10.52
CA VAL A 329 5.15 7.22 -9.74
C VAL A 329 4.09 8.25 -9.36
N TRP A 330 4.51 9.42 -8.87
CA TRP A 330 3.57 10.48 -8.50
C TRP A 330 2.74 10.95 -9.69
N ARG A 331 3.37 11.10 -10.85
CA ARG A 331 2.69 11.52 -12.09
C ARG A 331 1.65 10.51 -12.52
N ASP A 332 1.99 9.21 -12.44
CA ASP A 332 1.12 8.13 -12.90
C ASP A 332 0.02 7.78 -11.87
N LEU A 333 0.24 8.09 -10.58
CA LEU A 333 -0.79 7.90 -9.55
C LEU A 333 -1.91 8.95 -9.60
N VAL A 334 -1.64 10.18 -10.03
CA VAL A 334 -2.65 11.27 -10.03
C VAL A 334 -3.94 10.86 -10.77
N PRO A 335 -3.90 10.28 -11.97
CA PRO A 335 -5.12 9.84 -12.66
C PRO A 335 -5.86 8.70 -11.95
N ALA A 336 -5.18 7.91 -11.15
CA ALA A 336 -5.76 6.77 -10.44
C ALA A 336 -6.43 7.16 -9.11
N VAL A 337 -6.14 8.35 -8.56
CA VAL A 337 -6.66 8.82 -7.26
C VAL A 337 -8.17 8.70 -7.13
N PRO A 338 -9.00 9.07 -8.14
CA PRO A 338 -10.46 8.96 -8.00
C PRO A 338 -10.99 7.54 -7.80
N SER A 339 -10.22 6.52 -8.16
CA SER A 339 -10.59 5.10 -8.02
C SER A 339 -9.95 4.39 -6.82
N MET A 340 -9.11 5.08 -6.04
CA MET A 340 -8.47 4.54 -4.84
C MET A 340 -9.42 4.57 -3.64
N GLY A 341 -9.14 3.74 -2.62
CA GLY A 341 -9.73 3.94 -1.30
C GLY A 341 -9.28 5.25 -0.65
N LEU A 342 -10.15 5.85 0.15
CA LEU A 342 -9.92 7.19 0.73
C LEU A 342 -8.62 7.28 1.54
N ASP A 343 -8.28 6.23 2.30
CA ASP A 343 -7.07 6.22 3.14
C ASP A 343 -5.79 6.28 2.31
N LEU A 344 -5.73 5.53 1.21
CA LEU A 344 -4.60 5.59 0.28
C LEU A 344 -4.56 6.94 -0.45
N ALA A 345 -5.69 7.42 -0.95
CA ALA A 345 -5.78 8.70 -1.65
C ALA A 345 -5.31 9.88 -0.78
N LEU A 346 -5.66 9.87 0.52
CA LEU A 346 -5.15 10.85 1.50
C LEU A 346 -3.66 10.66 1.79
N ALA A 347 -3.16 9.44 1.83
CA ALA A 347 -1.72 9.18 1.96
C ALA A 347 -0.95 9.69 0.73
N VAL A 348 -1.48 9.47 -0.48
CA VAL A 348 -0.92 10.05 -1.72
C VAL A 348 -0.87 11.57 -1.62
N HIS A 349 -1.96 12.22 -1.23
CA HIS A 349 -1.99 13.69 -1.04
C HIS A 349 -0.96 14.18 -0.02
N ALA A 350 -0.82 13.48 1.11
CA ALA A 350 0.10 13.89 2.19
C ALA A 350 1.58 13.85 1.76
N HIS A 351 1.94 12.89 0.89
CA HIS A 351 3.33 12.64 0.49
C HIS A 351 3.67 13.15 -0.90
N ALA A 352 2.70 13.52 -1.73
CA ALA A 352 2.90 14.00 -3.09
C ALA A 352 3.79 15.28 -3.12
N PRO A 353 4.60 15.46 -4.17
CA PRO A 353 5.31 16.69 -4.44
C PRO A 353 4.36 17.90 -4.46
N ALA A 354 4.86 19.06 -4.01
CA ALA A 354 4.03 20.26 -3.87
C ALA A 354 3.24 20.63 -5.14
N GLY A 355 3.85 20.45 -6.31
CA GLY A 355 3.20 20.76 -7.60
C GLY A 355 2.05 19.81 -8.00
N LEU A 356 1.90 18.66 -7.35
CA LEU A 356 0.85 17.67 -7.63
C LEU A 356 -0.24 17.61 -6.55
N ARG A 357 -0.01 18.17 -5.38
CA ARG A 357 -0.93 18.07 -4.23
C ARG A 357 -2.33 18.55 -4.53
N ASP A 358 -2.44 19.64 -5.26
CA ASP A 358 -3.73 20.20 -5.64
C ASP A 358 -4.53 19.27 -6.55
N ALA A 359 -3.89 18.71 -7.58
CA ALA A 359 -4.52 17.76 -8.48
C ALA A 359 -4.93 16.47 -7.76
N VAL A 360 -4.08 15.98 -6.84
CA VAL A 360 -4.40 14.82 -6.00
C VAL A 360 -5.60 15.11 -5.12
N LEU A 361 -5.64 16.27 -4.47
CA LEU A 361 -6.75 16.66 -3.59
C LEU A 361 -8.06 16.78 -4.35
N ASP A 362 -8.03 17.36 -5.54
CA ASP A 362 -9.21 17.43 -6.41
C ASP A 362 -9.70 16.03 -6.78
N GLY A 363 -8.80 15.10 -7.06
CA GLY A 363 -9.12 13.69 -7.28
C GLY A 363 -9.71 13.00 -6.04
N VAL A 364 -9.19 13.28 -4.84
CA VAL A 364 -9.75 12.77 -3.57
C VAL A 364 -11.18 13.24 -3.36
N ILE A 365 -11.42 14.53 -3.56
CA ILE A 365 -12.73 15.15 -3.34
C ILE A 365 -13.76 14.69 -4.39
N ALA A 366 -13.34 14.57 -5.65
CA ALA A 366 -14.22 14.14 -6.75
C ALA A 366 -14.46 12.61 -6.80
N GLY A 367 -13.62 11.84 -6.13
CA GLY A 367 -13.66 10.37 -6.15
C GLY A 367 -14.00 9.76 -4.79
N PRO A 368 -13.03 9.20 -4.06
CA PRO A 368 -13.30 8.36 -2.89
C PRO A 368 -14.00 9.08 -1.73
N ALA A 369 -13.85 10.39 -1.60
CA ALA A 369 -14.53 11.15 -0.54
C ALA A 369 -16.04 11.33 -0.79
N THR A 370 -16.55 11.00 -1.98
CA THR A 370 -17.98 11.09 -2.31
C THR A 370 -18.82 9.98 -1.65
N ASP A 371 -18.20 8.91 -1.20
CA ASP A 371 -18.88 7.85 -0.43
C ASP A 371 -18.91 8.21 1.07
N PRO A 372 -20.07 8.55 1.65
CA PRO A 372 -20.17 8.86 3.07
C PRO A 372 -19.75 7.73 4.00
N ALA A 373 -19.82 6.47 3.54
CA ALA A 373 -19.47 5.30 4.35
C ALA A 373 -17.98 5.23 4.71
N VAL A 374 -17.10 5.82 3.89
CA VAL A 374 -15.65 5.84 4.11
C VAL A 374 -15.17 7.08 4.87
N LEU A 375 -16.06 8.05 5.15
CA LEU A 375 -15.72 9.28 5.87
C LEU A 375 -15.55 9.03 7.37
N THR A 376 -14.43 8.42 7.74
CA THR A 376 -14.07 8.26 9.15
C THR A 376 -13.84 9.62 9.84
N PRO A 377 -13.97 9.70 11.17
CA PRO A 377 -13.64 10.92 11.91
C PRO A 377 -12.25 11.49 11.61
N ALA A 378 -11.25 10.64 11.47
CA ALA A 378 -9.88 11.06 11.15
C ALA A 378 -9.78 11.65 9.74
N ASN A 379 -10.41 11.03 8.75
CA ASN A 379 -10.44 11.50 7.37
C ASN A 379 -11.16 12.85 7.26
N CYS A 380 -12.26 13.03 7.98
CA CYS A 380 -12.96 14.32 8.06
C CYS A 380 -12.05 15.42 8.62
N ASP A 381 -11.24 15.15 9.66
CA ASP A 381 -10.31 16.14 10.22
C ASP A 381 -9.20 16.52 9.23
N LEU A 382 -8.75 15.58 8.40
CA LEU A 382 -7.77 15.84 7.35
C LEU A 382 -8.40 16.68 6.23
N LEU A 383 -9.56 16.30 5.73
CA LEU A 383 -10.28 16.99 4.66
C LEU A 383 -10.70 18.40 5.07
N TYR A 384 -11.08 18.61 6.33
CA TYR A 384 -11.44 19.93 6.86
C TYR A 384 -10.33 20.98 6.73
N LYS A 385 -9.05 20.59 6.72
CA LYS A 385 -7.93 21.50 6.48
C LYS A 385 -8.01 22.19 5.10
N HIS A 386 -8.79 21.61 4.20
CA HIS A 386 -9.01 22.06 2.82
C HIS A 386 -10.46 22.46 2.57
N ALA A 387 -11.13 23.02 3.59
CA ALA A 387 -12.55 23.39 3.54
C ALA A 387 -12.92 24.26 2.33
N GLU A 388 -12.01 25.15 1.90
CA GLU A 388 -12.24 25.99 0.71
C GLU A 388 -12.45 25.18 -0.57
N ARG A 389 -11.66 24.10 -0.76
CA ARG A 389 -11.80 23.22 -1.94
C ARG A 389 -13.02 22.32 -1.83
N LEU A 390 -13.38 21.91 -0.62
CA LEU A 390 -14.59 21.11 -0.39
C LEU A 390 -15.86 21.83 -0.86
N ARG A 391 -15.89 23.15 -0.87
CA ARG A 391 -17.06 23.94 -1.32
C ARG A 391 -17.47 23.62 -2.75
N ALA A 392 -16.54 23.16 -3.59
CA ALA A 392 -16.85 22.79 -4.97
C ALA A 392 -17.71 21.49 -5.07
N VAL A 393 -17.73 20.67 -3.99
CA VAL A 393 -18.47 19.41 -3.95
C VAL A 393 -19.28 19.32 -2.66
N PRO A 394 -20.48 19.94 -2.60
CA PRO A 394 -21.31 20.01 -1.39
C PRO A 394 -21.61 18.63 -0.79
N ALA A 395 -21.79 17.61 -1.63
CA ALA A 395 -22.02 16.23 -1.18
C ALA A 395 -20.91 15.69 -0.28
N VAL A 396 -19.67 16.14 -0.44
CA VAL A 396 -18.52 15.81 0.42
C VAL A 396 -18.39 16.81 1.57
N ALA A 397 -18.57 18.10 1.28
CA ALA A 397 -18.39 19.17 2.26
C ALA A 397 -19.35 19.01 3.46
N VAL A 398 -20.63 18.78 3.21
CA VAL A 398 -21.65 18.72 4.26
C VAL A 398 -21.37 17.64 5.30
N PRO A 399 -21.18 16.37 4.97
CA PRO A 399 -20.88 15.32 5.96
C PRO A 399 -19.55 15.53 6.67
N VAL A 400 -18.51 16.03 5.98
CA VAL A 400 -17.21 16.34 6.59
C VAL A 400 -17.37 17.44 7.64
N LEU A 401 -18.00 18.55 7.29
CA LEU A 401 -18.23 19.69 8.19
C LEU A 401 -19.10 19.29 9.39
N ALA A 402 -20.18 18.54 9.17
CA ALA A 402 -21.03 18.03 10.24
C ALA A 402 -20.25 17.15 11.22
N SER A 403 -19.44 16.23 10.72
CA SER A 403 -18.58 15.36 11.53
C SER A 403 -17.60 16.16 12.39
N VAL A 404 -16.90 17.13 11.80
CA VAL A 404 -15.92 17.96 12.50
C VAL A 404 -16.59 18.85 13.56
N GLY A 405 -17.69 19.52 13.22
CA GLY A 405 -18.41 20.40 14.14
C GLY A 405 -18.99 19.67 15.35
N ARG A 406 -19.49 18.45 15.14
CA ARG A 406 -20.01 17.60 16.23
C ARG A 406 -18.90 17.20 17.22
N ARG A 407 -17.71 16.89 16.75
CA ARG A 407 -16.58 16.40 17.57
C ARG A 407 -15.76 17.51 18.21
N HIS A 408 -15.68 18.68 17.58
CA HIS A 408 -14.84 19.78 18.03
C HIS A 408 -15.68 21.03 18.39
N PRO A 409 -16.15 21.14 19.65
CA PRO A 409 -16.99 22.28 20.06
C PRO A 409 -16.37 23.65 19.72
N GLY A 410 -15.06 23.82 19.88
CA GLY A 410 -14.37 25.08 19.57
C GLY A 410 -14.33 25.44 18.07
N ARG A 411 -14.72 24.52 17.17
CA ARG A 411 -14.80 24.77 15.72
C ARG A 411 -16.22 24.99 15.21
N ARG A 412 -17.25 24.85 16.05
CA ARG A 412 -18.66 24.90 15.63
C ARG A 412 -19.00 26.19 14.89
N ILE A 413 -18.53 27.34 15.36
CA ILE A 413 -18.80 28.64 14.73
C ILE A 413 -18.20 28.68 13.32
N ALA A 414 -16.93 28.30 13.18
CA ALA A 414 -16.24 28.28 11.88
C ALA A 414 -16.90 27.27 10.91
N VAL A 415 -17.21 26.06 11.40
CA VAL A 415 -17.92 25.03 10.62
C VAL A 415 -19.29 25.50 10.17
N THR A 416 -20.04 26.18 11.05
CA THR A 416 -21.33 26.77 10.69
C THR A 416 -21.15 27.77 9.55
N GLY A 417 -20.13 28.60 9.60
CA GLY A 417 -19.83 29.54 8.52
C GLY A 417 -19.52 28.87 7.19
N GLU A 418 -18.79 27.77 7.21
CA GLU A 418 -18.53 27.01 5.98
C GLU A 418 -19.82 26.40 5.42
N LEU A 419 -20.68 25.81 6.27
CA LEU A 419 -21.98 25.29 5.86
C LEU A 419 -22.89 26.37 5.23
N LEU A 420 -22.94 27.57 5.84
CA LEU A 420 -23.75 28.69 5.32
C LEU A 420 -23.26 29.21 3.96
N ARG A 421 -21.95 29.12 3.70
CA ARG A 421 -21.38 29.50 2.39
C ARG A 421 -21.76 28.51 1.27
N LEU A 422 -22.04 27.24 1.61
CA LEU A 422 -22.51 26.26 0.63
C LEU A 422 -23.94 26.54 0.15
N GLU A 423 -24.81 27.15 0.98
CA GLU A 423 -26.19 27.48 0.63
C GLU A 423 -26.28 28.60 -0.45
N GLY A 424 -25.24 29.43 -0.57
CA GLY A 424 -25.16 30.50 -1.58
C GLY A 424 -24.61 30.06 -2.95
N ALA A 425 -24.10 28.84 -3.08
CA ALA A 425 -23.68 28.28 -4.34
C ALA A 425 -24.91 27.66 -5.04
N ASP A 426 -25.08 27.93 -6.34
CA ASP A 426 -26.20 27.54 -7.20
C ASP A 426 -26.37 25.99 -7.25
N THR A 427 -26.94 25.43 -6.20
CA THR A 427 -27.05 23.99 -5.97
C THR A 427 -28.52 23.58 -5.85
N ALA A 428 -28.83 22.40 -6.39
CA ALA A 428 -30.15 21.79 -6.39
C ALA A 428 -30.81 21.77 -4.99
N CYS A 429 -32.14 21.79 -4.95
CA CYS A 429 -33.01 21.91 -3.78
C CYS A 429 -32.71 21.00 -2.57
N ASP A 430 -31.96 19.90 -2.79
CA ASP A 430 -31.58 18.94 -1.75
C ASP A 430 -30.49 19.45 -0.81
N THR A 431 -29.61 20.33 -1.27
CA THR A 431 -28.48 20.83 -0.48
C THR A 431 -28.91 21.66 0.72
N ALA A 432 -29.99 22.45 0.61
CA ALA A 432 -30.49 23.24 1.72
C ALA A 432 -31.02 22.36 2.88
N SER A 433 -31.67 21.23 2.54
CA SER A 433 -32.14 20.25 3.52
C SER A 433 -30.97 19.57 4.24
N ASP A 434 -29.89 19.23 3.49
CA ASP A 434 -28.70 18.59 4.02
C ASP A 434 -27.92 19.53 4.94
N ILE A 435 -27.80 20.81 4.57
CA ILE A 435 -27.18 21.85 5.40
C ILE A 435 -27.98 22.04 6.70
N ALA A 436 -29.30 22.10 6.63
CA ALA A 436 -30.14 22.20 7.82
C ALA A 436 -30.00 20.97 8.73
N GLY A 437 -29.86 19.78 8.14
CA GLY A 437 -29.54 18.53 8.82
C GLY A 437 -28.19 18.59 9.53
N ALA A 438 -27.15 19.00 8.82
CA ALA A 438 -25.80 19.15 9.33
C ALA A 438 -25.71 20.16 10.48
N LEU A 439 -26.40 21.32 10.37
CA LEU A 439 -26.46 22.29 11.44
C LEU A 439 -27.14 21.73 12.70
N ARG A 440 -28.20 20.90 12.54
CA ARG A 440 -28.81 20.20 13.68
C ARG A 440 -27.87 19.20 14.35
N GLU A 441 -27.00 18.54 13.60
CA GLU A 441 -25.98 17.64 14.14
C GLU A 441 -24.85 18.40 14.86
N VAL A 442 -24.29 19.44 14.23
CA VAL A 442 -23.24 20.32 14.80
C VAL A 442 -23.70 20.90 16.12
N TRP A 443 -24.97 21.35 16.18
CA TRP A 443 -25.62 21.94 17.33
C TRP A 443 -26.68 21.02 17.94
N ALA A 444 -26.37 19.74 18.13
CA ALA A 444 -27.26 18.79 18.78
C ALA A 444 -27.72 19.31 20.16
N ALA A 445 -26.81 19.87 20.93
CA ALA A 445 -27.13 20.77 22.03
C ALA A 445 -27.20 22.21 21.50
N PRO A 446 -28.36 22.92 21.61
CA PRO A 446 -28.47 24.29 21.15
C PRO A 446 -27.38 25.20 21.74
N PRO A 447 -26.86 26.19 20.98
CA PRO A 447 -25.80 27.07 21.46
C PRO A 447 -26.27 27.95 22.65
N SER A 448 -25.33 28.44 23.43
CA SER A 448 -25.56 29.51 24.44
C SER A 448 -25.95 30.82 23.77
N ALA A 449 -26.47 31.79 24.56
CA ALA A 449 -26.74 33.12 24.06
C ALA A 449 -25.48 33.84 23.54
N GLY A 450 -24.31 33.56 24.15
CA GLY A 450 -23.02 34.10 23.69
C GLY A 450 -22.62 33.53 22.34
N GLU A 451 -22.65 32.19 22.18
CA GLU A 451 -22.35 31.53 20.90
C GLU A 451 -23.30 31.95 19.77
N CYS A 452 -24.58 32.22 20.08
CA CYS A 452 -25.52 32.79 19.11
C CYS A 452 -25.12 34.21 18.70
N ALA A 453 -24.66 35.04 19.65
CA ALA A 453 -24.17 36.37 19.34
C ALA A 453 -22.92 36.30 18.45
N ASP A 454 -21.97 35.43 18.76
CA ASP A 454 -20.76 35.22 17.97
C ASP A 454 -21.08 34.72 16.54
N LEU A 455 -22.08 33.83 16.39
CA LEU A 455 -22.56 33.40 15.07
C LEU A 455 -23.14 34.54 14.25
N LEU A 456 -23.97 35.38 14.88
CA LEU A 456 -24.55 36.55 14.21
C LEU A 456 -23.50 37.61 13.88
N ASP A 457 -22.45 37.78 14.71
CA ASP A 457 -21.32 38.66 14.44
C ASP A 457 -20.48 38.16 13.27
N ALA A 458 -20.24 36.88 13.21
CA ALA A 458 -19.39 36.28 12.19
C ALA A 458 -20.10 36.16 10.82
N HIS A 459 -21.43 35.93 10.80
CA HIS A 459 -22.13 35.49 9.57
C HIS A 459 -23.35 36.38 9.22
N GLY A 460 -23.75 37.30 10.10
CA GLY A 460 -24.92 38.13 9.88
C GLY A 460 -26.25 37.38 9.96
N PRO A 461 -27.36 37.99 9.54
CA PRO A 461 -28.67 37.39 9.49
C PRO A 461 -28.72 36.37 8.34
N HIS A 462 -28.91 35.08 8.67
CA HIS A 462 -29.02 34.02 7.69
C HIS A 462 -30.25 33.13 7.99
N PRO A 463 -31.08 32.75 6.97
CA PRO A 463 -32.29 31.97 7.19
C PRO A 463 -32.05 30.65 7.93
N ALA A 464 -30.97 29.94 7.63
CA ALA A 464 -30.60 28.68 8.29
C ALA A 464 -30.28 28.84 9.80
N LEU A 465 -29.92 30.04 10.27
CA LEU A 465 -29.71 30.32 11.68
C LEU A 465 -31.03 30.52 12.44
N ALA A 466 -32.14 30.81 11.76
CA ALA A 466 -33.41 31.09 12.41
C ALA A 466 -33.90 29.89 13.27
N GLU A 467 -33.80 28.67 12.76
CA GLU A 467 -34.16 27.47 13.53
C GLU A 467 -33.24 27.28 14.74
N LEU A 468 -31.93 27.52 14.57
CA LEU A 468 -30.98 27.39 15.65
C LEU A 468 -31.22 28.39 16.77
N LEU A 469 -31.49 29.63 16.43
CA LEU A 469 -31.85 30.71 17.37
C LEU A 469 -33.15 30.36 18.12
N SER A 470 -34.18 29.90 17.40
CA SER A 470 -35.44 29.48 18.02
C SER A 470 -35.26 28.32 19.01
N ARG A 471 -34.47 27.32 18.66
CA ARG A 471 -34.11 26.20 19.55
C ARG A 471 -33.38 26.69 20.78
N THR A 472 -32.48 27.67 20.61
CA THR A 472 -31.74 28.25 21.72
C THR A 472 -32.66 28.99 22.70
N PHE A 473 -33.60 29.84 22.23
CA PHE A 473 -34.57 30.52 23.08
C PHE A 473 -35.47 29.52 23.81
N THR A 474 -35.92 28.48 23.10
CA THR A 474 -36.72 27.40 23.72
C THR A 474 -35.98 26.71 24.85
N ARG A 475 -34.71 26.35 24.62
CA ARG A 475 -33.86 25.71 25.65
C ARG A 475 -33.64 26.61 26.86
N LEU A 476 -33.35 27.91 26.61
CA LEU A 476 -33.12 28.91 27.69
C LEU A 476 -34.39 29.19 28.50
N ALA A 477 -35.59 28.92 27.92
CA ALA A 477 -36.83 28.99 28.64
C ALA A 477 -37.07 27.79 29.60
N PHE A 478 -36.41 26.66 29.37
CA PHE A 478 -36.65 25.41 30.12
C PHE A 478 -35.56 25.16 31.21
N PRO A 479 -35.90 24.77 32.48
CA PRO A 479 -37.26 24.80 33.06
C PRO A 479 -37.57 26.18 33.66
N GLY A 480 -38.75 26.73 33.28
CA GLY A 480 -39.37 27.85 33.98
C GLY A 480 -38.73 29.21 33.77
N GLY A 481 -38.05 29.48 32.64
CA GLY A 481 -37.64 30.81 32.22
C GLY A 481 -36.50 31.44 33.04
N LYS A 482 -35.72 30.67 33.79
CA LYS A 482 -34.67 31.21 34.63
C LYS A 482 -33.63 31.97 33.79
N ASP A 483 -33.20 31.37 32.72
CA ASP A 483 -32.10 31.91 31.87
C ASP A 483 -32.60 32.93 30.85
N LEU A 484 -33.93 33.05 30.63
CA LEU A 484 -34.50 34.09 29.80
C LEU A 484 -34.31 35.52 30.40
N ALA A 485 -34.08 35.61 31.70
CA ALA A 485 -33.82 36.88 32.39
C ALA A 485 -32.34 37.29 32.33
N ASP A 486 -31.46 36.44 31.83
CA ASP A 486 -30.05 36.77 31.73
C ASP A 486 -29.83 37.91 30.74
N THR A 487 -28.90 38.79 31.08
CA THR A 487 -28.58 39.99 30.28
C THR A 487 -28.11 39.62 28.88
N ALA A 488 -27.34 38.53 28.73
CA ALA A 488 -26.86 38.04 27.42
C ALA A 488 -28.03 37.58 26.55
N THR A 489 -29.00 36.83 27.15
CA THR A 489 -30.18 36.36 26.45
C THR A 489 -31.10 37.52 26.00
N LEU A 490 -31.29 38.52 26.84
CA LEU A 490 -32.10 39.69 26.50
C LEU A 490 -31.45 40.56 25.40
N ARG A 491 -30.14 40.73 25.45
CA ARG A 491 -29.39 41.41 24.38
C ARG A 491 -29.44 40.63 23.05
N LEU A 492 -29.30 39.33 23.12
CA LEU A 492 -29.43 38.48 21.92
C LEU A 492 -30.82 38.64 21.31
N ALA A 493 -31.89 38.58 22.13
CA ALA A 493 -33.26 38.77 21.66
C ALA A 493 -33.49 40.14 21.04
N GLU A 494 -32.95 41.21 21.64
CA GLU A 494 -33.01 42.56 21.06
C GLU A 494 -32.36 42.62 19.68
N ARG A 495 -31.19 42.03 19.55
CA ARG A 495 -30.43 41.96 18.31
C ARG A 495 -31.13 41.14 17.24
N VAL A 496 -31.59 39.89 17.57
CA VAL A 496 -32.33 39.04 16.64
C VAL A 496 -33.59 39.72 16.11
N ARG A 497 -34.33 40.38 16.98
CA ARG A 497 -35.51 41.16 16.57
C ARG A 497 -35.21 42.29 15.62
N ALA A 498 -34.07 42.97 15.83
CA ALA A 498 -33.66 44.08 14.98
C ALA A 498 -33.25 43.65 13.56
N ILE A 499 -32.60 42.46 13.42
CA ILE A 499 -32.04 42.00 12.16
C ILE A 499 -32.88 40.94 11.43
N MET A 500 -33.82 40.27 12.16
CA MET A 500 -34.69 39.20 11.64
C MET A 500 -36.13 39.36 12.13
N PRO A 501 -36.80 40.49 11.92
CA PRO A 501 -38.08 40.80 12.58
C PRO A 501 -39.23 39.85 12.14
N ASP A 502 -39.24 39.44 10.88
CA ASP A 502 -40.41 38.78 10.25
C ASP A 502 -40.37 37.26 10.33
N GLY A 503 -39.28 36.67 10.82
CA GLY A 503 -39.14 35.22 10.91
C GLY A 503 -39.60 34.62 12.24
N ARG A 504 -39.55 33.28 12.35
CA ARG A 504 -39.80 32.56 13.60
C ARG A 504 -38.87 33.01 14.71
N ALA A 505 -37.59 33.15 14.43
CA ALA A 505 -36.58 33.60 15.40
C ALA A 505 -36.88 35.01 15.92
N GLY A 506 -37.35 35.92 15.06
CA GLY A 506 -37.74 37.29 15.46
C GLY A 506 -38.95 37.32 16.37
N ARG A 507 -39.95 36.45 16.11
CA ARG A 507 -41.13 36.26 16.98
C ARG A 507 -40.73 35.66 18.33
N ASP A 508 -39.88 34.66 18.35
CA ASP A 508 -39.38 34.04 19.58
C ASP A 508 -38.55 35.08 20.39
N ALA A 509 -37.75 35.91 19.72
CA ALA A 509 -37.01 37.00 20.34
C ALA A 509 -37.93 38.08 20.93
N ALA A 510 -39.05 38.44 20.24
CA ALA A 510 -40.04 39.38 20.76
C ALA A 510 -40.66 38.85 22.07
N LEU A 511 -40.94 37.54 22.12
CA LEU A 511 -41.48 36.90 23.31
C LEU A 511 -40.48 36.93 24.48
N VAL A 512 -39.19 36.67 24.22
CA VAL A 512 -38.11 36.79 25.23
C VAL A 512 -38.00 38.24 25.75
N GLN A 513 -38.14 39.24 24.88
CA GLN A 513 -38.17 40.63 25.30
C GLN A 513 -39.40 40.96 26.15
N ALA A 514 -40.59 40.44 25.77
CA ALA A 514 -41.80 40.61 26.56
C ALA A 514 -41.61 39.99 27.96
N TYR A 515 -41.00 38.79 28.06
CA TYR A 515 -40.64 38.20 29.35
C TYR A 515 -39.75 39.13 30.18
N GLY A 516 -38.67 39.71 29.58
CA GLY A 516 -37.81 40.68 30.26
C GLY A 516 -38.58 41.87 30.79
N LYS A 517 -39.50 42.47 29.98
CA LYS A 517 -40.35 43.57 30.38
C LYS A 517 -41.31 43.21 31.53
N ALA A 518 -41.85 41.98 31.50
CA ALA A 518 -42.76 41.49 32.55
C ALA A 518 -42.05 41.42 33.91
N ILE A 519 -40.83 40.91 33.97
CA ILE A 519 -40.13 40.70 35.25
C ILE A 519 -39.44 41.95 35.81
N THR A 520 -39.07 42.90 34.95
CA THR A 520 -38.35 44.14 35.35
C THR A 520 -39.24 45.36 35.45
N GLY A 521 -40.41 45.35 34.84
CA GLY A 521 -41.34 46.49 34.78
C GLY A 521 -42.16 46.72 36.02
N GLY A 522 -42.84 47.87 36.11
CA GLY A 522 -43.89 48.14 37.07
C GLY A 522 -45.18 47.37 36.73
N PRO A 523 -46.18 47.36 37.63
CA PRO A 523 -47.36 46.50 37.52
C PRO A 523 -48.08 46.57 36.16
N ALA A 524 -48.41 47.79 35.70
CA ALA A 524 -49.12 48.00 34.42
C ALA A 524 -48.26 47.55 33.18
N ARG A 525 -46.95 47.67 33.25
CA ARG A 525 -46.04 47.21 32.18
C ARG A 525 -45.92 45.70 32.19
N ALA A 526 -45.89 45.10 33.39
CA ALA A 526 -45.86 43.65 33.56
C ALA A 526 -47.15 43.01 33.06
N ALA A 527 -48.34 43.60 33.32
CA ALA A 527 -49.61 43.12 32.82
C ALA A 527 -49.64 43.05 31.28
N ARG A 528 -49.30 44.16 30.61
CA ARG A 528 -49.21 44.20 29.14
C ARG A 528 -48.22 43.17 28.56
N ALA A 529 -47.08 43.01 29.20
CA ALA A 529 -46.07 42.05 28.75
C ALA A 529 -46.52 40.59 28.93
N LEU A 530 -47.31 40.27 30.00
CA LEU A 530 -47.91 38.95 30.15
C LEU A 530 -48.94 38.69 29.05
N GLU A 531 -49.72 39.71 28.65
CA GLU A 531 -50.66 39.61 27.54
C GLU A 531 -49.95 39.37 26.20
N GLU A 532 -48.82 40.06 25.95
CA GLU A 532 -47.96 39.81 24.78
C GLU A 532 -47.46 38.35 24.76
N ILE A 533 -47.06 37.76 25.91
CA ILE A 533 -46.60 36.38 26.01
C ILE A 533 -47.77 35.38 25.79
N ALA A 534 -48.96 35.69 26.32
CA ALA A 534 -50.13 34.85 26.24
C ALA A 534 -50.85 34.93 24.88
N SER A 535 -50.63 35.99 24.10
CA SER A 535 -51.24 36.18 22.80
C SER A 535 -50.76 35.10 21.83
N PRO A 536 -51.66 34.43 21.09
CA PRO A 536 -51.34 33.34 20.19
C PRO A 536 -50.68 33.84 18.88
N GLY A 537 -49.68 34.71 18.98
CA GLY A 537 -48.78 34.99 17.87
C GLY A 537 -48.03 33.75 17.45
N ALA A 538 -47.39 33.79 16.30
CA ALA A 538 -46.68 32.61 15.73
C ALA A 538 -45.37 32.21 16.45
N ALA A 539 -45.20 32.55 17.74
CA ALA A 539 -44.12 32.01 18.57
C ALA A 539 -44.31 30.49 18.80
N THR A 540 -43.22 29.81 19.08
CA THR A 540 -43.32 28.38 19.44
C THR A 540 -44.13 28.28 20.73
N ARG A 541 -45.25 27.56 20.71
CA ARG A 541 -46.17 27.41 21.86
C ARG A 541 -45.44 27.01 23.15
N GLN A 542 -44.48 26.07 23.02
CA GLN A 542 -43.67 25.63 24.16
C GLN A 542 -42.85 26.79 24.78
N LEU A 543 -42.24 27.67 23.98
CA LEU A 543 -41.49 28.85 24.49
C LEU A 543 -42.47 29.81 25.20
N ALA A 544 -43.63 30.04 24.63
CA ALA A 544 -44.64 30.94 25.22
C ALA A 544 -45.13 30.39 26.57
N ASP A 545 -45.49 29.13 26.67
CA ASP A 545 -45.97 28.46 27.89
C ASP A 545 -44.91 28.55 29.01
N GLU A 546 -43.62 28.26 28.70
CA GLU A 546 -42.52 28.32 29.68
C GLU A 546 -42.21 29.75 30.09
N ALA A 547 -42.20 30.70 29.15
CA ALA A 547 -41.96 32.10 29.44
C ALA A 547 -43.08 32.68 30.34
N PHE A 548 -44.37 32.35 30.02
CA PHE A 548 -45.50 32.75 30.84
C PHE A 548 -45.42 32.17 32.25
N ALA A 549 -45.21 30.85 32.37
CA ALA A 549 -45.07 30.20 33.67
C ALA A 549 -43.90 30.75 34.49
N GLY A 550 -42.76 31.04 33.84
CA GLY A 550 -41.59 31.63 34.46
C GLY A 550 -41.86 33.07 34.97
N ALA A 551 -42.49 33.91 34.14
CA ALA A 551 -42.85 35.26 34.50
C ALA A 551 -43.87 35.28 35.66
N ALA A 552 -44.93 34.48 35.57
CA ALA A 552 -45.94 34.38 36.60
C ALA A 552 -45.32 33.98 37.97
N ARG A 553 -44.45 32.95 38.00
CA ARG A 553 -43.76 32.52 39.24
C ARG A 553 -42.90 33.63 39.85
N ARG A 554 -42.23 34.42 39.07
CA ARG A 554 -41.43 35.56 39.57
C ARG A 554 -42.27 36.70 40.06
N LEU A 555 -43.36 37.03 39.36
CA LEU A 555 -44.28 38.10 39.72
C LEU A 555 -45.07 37.78 41.00
N LEU A 556 -45.41 36.49 41.21
CA LEU A 556 -46.04 36.04 42.45
C LEU A 556 -45.16 36.21 43.70
N ARG A 557 -43.85 36.33 43.54
CA ARG A 557 -42.89 36.59 44.62
C ARG A 557 -42.65 38.10 44.88
N ARG A 558 -43.27 38.99 44.14
CA ARG A 558 -43.24 40.44 44.36
C ARG A 558 -44.10 40.85 45.55
N PRO A 559 -43.88 42.02 46.15
CA PRO A 559 -44.66 42.50 47.28
C PRO A 559 -46.18 42.47 47.05
N PRO A 560 -47.00 42.33 48.09
CA PRO A 560 -48.44 42.26 47.96
C PRO A 560 -49.06 43.44 47.23
N ALA A 561 -48.61 44.68 47.50
CA ALA A 561 -49.06 45.87 46.80
C ALA A 561 -48.82 45.79 45.27
N PHE A 562 -47.62 45.36 44.84
CA PHE A 562 -47.34 45.16 43.43
C PHE A 562 -48.26 44.13 42.79
N ARG A 563 -48.56 43.02 43.48
CA ARG A 563 -49.44 41.94 42.96
C ARG A 563 -50.88 42.42 42.83
N ALA A 564 -51.36 43.24 43.79
CA ALA A 564 -52.70 43.82 43.72
C ALA A 564 -52.85 44.77 42.51
N GLU A 565 -51.90 45.65 42.29
CA GLU A 565 -51.86 46.55 41.14
C GLU A 565 -51.72 45.78 39.82
N LEU A 566 -50.91 44.70 39.79
CA LEU A 566 -50.73 43.84 38.63
C LEU A 566 -52.07 43.16 38.26
N LEU A 567 -52.77 42.59 39.24
CA LEU A 567 -54.07 41.95 39.01
C LEU A 567 -55.15 42.92 38.55
N ALA A 568 -55.10 44.19 39.05
CA ALA A 568 -55.99 45.22 38.59
C ALA A 568 -55.67 45.72 37.17
N ALA A 569 -54.46 45.54 36.67
CA ALA A 569 -54.03 45.91 35.35
C ALA A 569 -54.13 44.81 34.28
N VAL A 570 -54.39 43.55 34.65
CA VAL A 570 -54.70 42.46 33.71
C VAL A 570 -56.16 42.58 33.28
N PRO A 571 -56.45 42.66 31.98
CA PRO A 571 -57.79 42.82 31.48
C PRO A 571 -58.72 41.62 31.83
#